data_633ddc704123c101a96be4da77b6fed9
#
_entry.id   633ddc704123c101a96be4da77b6fed9
#
_cell.length_a   1.000
_cell.length_b   1.000
_cell.length_c   1.000
_cell.angle_alpha   90.00
_cell.angle_beta   90.00
_cell.angle_gamma   90.00
#
_symmetry.space_group_name_H-M   'P 1'
#
loop_
_entity.id
_entity.type
_entity.pdbx_description
1 polymer ?
#
loop_
_entity_poly.entity_id
_entity_poly.type
_entity_poly.pdbx_seq_one_letter_code
_entity_poly.pdbx_strand_id
1 'polypeptide(L)'
;GNIVLVTLALTIASYSSITIGLKQLIMLFIFSGAILVLFASIKLYRRLRHDSSKVSRKSTSSVTSLFVLAWPFWISSMAMILITHAEIWILGYLRPPEEVAAFALVARLALLVSFPLIIVNSVLPPVISELYARDDIKKMERMLRGSAGITSLASLVVFLLLLVLGDWLPQFLFGEYFAGNWNIMMVLAAGWLFHVWAGSGGFVLSMTDNQKSGMLINVVMGGIILLAGIWLTDRYGGLGMAIASSLGIVLINILMLLMIKHK
;
A
#
# COMPACT_ATOMS: atom_id res chain seq x y z
N GLY A 1 -8.49 -13.10 -1.32
CA GLY A 1 -9.24 -14.15 -0.63
C GLY A 1 -10.53 -13.63 0.00
N ASN A 2 -10.45 -12.69 0.95
CA ASN A 2 -11.64 -12.15 1.66
C ASN A 2 -12.65 -11.48 0.72
N ILE A 3 -12.20 -10.68 -0.23
CA ILE A 3 -13.07 -9.96 -1.16
C ILE A 3 -13.88 -10.95 -2.00
N VAL A 4 -13.27 -12.03 -2.48
CA VAL A 4 -13.96 -13.06 -3.29
C VAL A 4 -15.04 -13.77 -2.48
N LEU A 5 -14.78 -14.12 -1.21
CA LEU A 5 -15.77 -14.75 -0.34
C LEU A 5 -16.95 -13.81 -0.02
N VAL A 6 -16.64 -12.53 0.23
CA VAL A 6 -17.66 -11.51 0.51
C VAL A 6 -18.50 -11.20 -0.74
N THR A 7 -17.88 -11.04 -1.91
CA THR A 7 -18.62 -10.83 -3.17
C THR A 7 -19.49 -12.03 -3.52
N LEU A 8 -18.99 -13.24 -3.33
CA LEU A 8 -19.78 -14.47 -3.57
C LEU A 8 -20.97 -14.57 -2.61
N ALA A 9 -20.80 -14.21 -1.34
CA ALA A 9 -21.89 -14.17 -0.37
C ALA A 9 -22.92 -13.07 -0.68
N LEU A 10 -22.46 -11.89 -1.15
CA LEU A 10 -23.35 -10.81 -1.57
C LEU A 10 -24.14 -11.14 -2.83
N THR A 11 -23.52 -11.83 -3.81
CA THR A 11 -24.23 -12.28 -5.01
C THR A 11 -25.27 -13.35 -4.68
N ILE A 12 -24.97 -14.27 -3.77
CA ILE A 12 -25.96 -15.27 -3.31
C ILE A 12 -27.12 -14.59 -2.56
N ALA A 13 -26.81 -13.61 -1.70
CA ALA A 13 -27.82 -12.87 -0.96
C ALA A 13 -28.74 -12.03 -1.87
N SER A 14 -28.16 -11.39 -2.90
CA SER A 14 -28.95 -10.62 -3.88
C SER A 14 -29.88 -11.52 -4.71
N TYR A 15 -29.44 -12.75 -5.00
CA TYR A 15 -30.28 -13.73 -5.72
C TYR A 15 -31.43 -14.31 -4.85
N SER A 16 -31.21 -14.34 -3.54
CA SER A 16 -32.21 -14.87 -2.58
C SER A 16 -33.15 -13.81 -1.98
N SER A 17 -33.10 -12.56 -2.48
CA SER A 17 -33.91 -11.42 -1.98
C SER A 17 -33.74 -11.12 -0.48
N ILE A 18 -32.59 -11.53 0.10
CA ILE A 18 -32.28 -11.29 1.51
C ILE A 18 -31.65 -9.87 1.63
N THR A 19 -32.30 -8.99 2.36
CA THR A 19 -31.75 -7.67 2.70
C THR A 19 -30.67 -7.83 3.77
N ILE A 20 -29.39 -7.72 3.37
CA ILE A 20 -28.27 -7.78 4.30
C ILE A 20 -28.05 -6.38 4.90
N GLY A 21 -28.29 -6.24 6.20
CA GLY A 21 -27.97 -5.02 6.94
C GLY A 21 -26.46 -4.84 7.14
N LEU A 22 -26.03 -3.58 7.38
CA LEU A 22 -24.62 -3.22 7.59
C LEU A 22 -23.92 -4.10 8.65
N LYS A 23 -24.61 -4.43 9.75
CA LYS A 23 -24.08 -5.30 10.82
C LYS A 23 -23.77 -6.71 10.32
N GLN A 24 -24.66 -7.28 9.50
CA GLN A 24 -24.46 -8.62 8.93
C GLN A 24 -23.30 -8.64 7.95
N LEU A 25 -23.14 -7.57 7.18
CA LEU A 25 -22.04 -7.41 6.23
C LEU A 25 -20.68 -7.33 6.95
N ILE A 26 -20.60 -6.57 8.03
CA ILE A 26 -19.38 -6.49 8.89
C ILE A 26 -19.08 -7.85 9.51
N MET A 27 -20.07 -8.55 10.06
CA MET A 27 -19.89 -9.88 10.63
C MET A 27 -19.39 -10.89 9.59
N LEU A 28 -19.94 -10.85 8.38
CA LEU A 28 -19.55 -11.71 7.27
C LEU A 28 -18.07 -11.46 6.87
N PHE A 29 -17.65 -10.19 6.87
CA PHE A 29 -16.28 -9.80 6.58
C PHE A 29 -15.30 -10.31 7.65
N ILE A 30 -15.64 -10.14 8.93
CA ILE A 30 -14.83 -10.62 10.05
C ILE A 30 -14.74 -12.17 10.03
N PHE A 31 -15.86 -12.85 9.82
CA PHE A 31 -15.94 -14.32 9.81
C PHE A 31 -15.14 -14.91 8.63
N SER A 32 -15.25 -14.33 7.44
CA SER A 32 -14.45 -14.75 6.27
C SER A 32 -12.95 -14.56 6.50
N GLY A 33 -12.56 -13.47 7.18
CA GLY A 33 -11.17 -13.23 7.58
C GLY A 33 -10.65 -14.27 8.57
N ALA A 34 -11.45 -14.57 9.59
CA ALA A 34 -11.11 -15.57 10.58
C ALA A 34 -10.92 -16.98 9.97
N ILE A 35 -11.79 -17.37 9.04
CA ILE A 35 -11.67 -18.64 8.32
C ILE A 35 -10.37 -18.70 7.51
N LEU A 36 -9.99 -17.63 6.80
CA LEU A 36 -8.76 -17.61 6.01
C LEU A 36 -7.52 -17.69 6.90
N VAL A 37 -7.51 -16.98 8.02
CA VAL A 37 -6.41 -17.05 9.00
C VAL A 37 -6.31 -18.48 9.58
N LEU A 38 -7.43 -19.09 9.94
CA LEU A 38 -7.47 -20.47 10.43
C LEU A 38 -6.92 -21.45 9.39
N PHE A 39 -7.37 -21.34 8.16
CA PHE A 39 -6.92 -22.19 7.05
C PHE A 39 -5.43 -22.02 6.76
N ALA A 40 -4.93 -20.78 6.75
CA ALA A 40 -3.51 -20.47 6.58
C ALA A 40 -2.68 -21.05 7.73
N SER A 41 -3.15 -20.92 8.96
CA SER A 41 -2.49 -21.45 10.15
C SER A 41 -2.42 -22.98 10.13
N ILE A 42 -3.50 -23.66 9.75
CA ILE A 42 -3.53 -25.14 9.62
C ILE A 42 -2.57 -25.58 8.51
N LYS A 43 -2.56 -24.89 7.36
CA LYS A 43 -1.66 -25.22 6.24
C LYS A 43 -0.18 -25.02 6.62
N LEU A 44 0.11 -23.93 7.33
CA LEU A 44 1.45 -23.66 7.86
C LEU A 44 1.88 -24.71 8.88
N TYR A 45 1.02 -25.05 9.84
CA TYR A 45 1.26 -26.08 10.85
C TYR A 45 1.55 -27.44 10.20
N ARG A 46 0.74 -27.84 9.20
CA ARG A 46 0.97 -29.10 8.46
C ARG A 46 2.29 -29.10 7.71
N ARG A 47 2.69 -27.99 7.09
CA ARG A 47 3.99 -27.85 6.42
C ARG A 47 5.15 -27.96 7.40
N LEU A 48 5.10 -27.21 8.49
CA LEU A 48 6.13 -27.24 9.53
C LEU A 48 6.28 -28.63 10.15
N ARG A 49 5.19 -29.36 10.36
CA ARG A 49 5.21 -30.74 10.88
C ARG A 49 5.83 -31.74 9.88
N HIS A 50 5.63 -31.52 8.59
CA HIS A 50 6.19 -32.39 7.53
C HIS A 50 7.70 -32.15 7.33
N ASP A 51 8.16 -30.87 7.44
CA ASP A 51 9.56 -30.51 7.24
C ASP A 51 10.43 -30.69 8.50
N SER A 52 9.83 -30.82 9.68
CA SER A 52 10.58 -31.01 10.94
C SER A 52 11.38 -32.33 11.00
N SER A 53 11.15 -33.25 10.07
CA SER A 53 11.98 -34.47 9.93
C SER A 53 13.29 -34.23 9.17
N LYS A 54 13.49 -33.07 8.53
CA LYS A 54 14.70 -32.77 7.71
C LYS A 54 15.55 -31.61 8.22
N VAL A 55 15.07 -30.86 9.20
CA VAL A 55 15.83 -29.72 9.75
C VAL A 55 16.72 -30.20 10.90
N SER A 56 18.02 -30.24 10.63
CA SER A 56 19.06 -30.37 11.66
C SER A 56 18.84 -29.32 12.76
N ARG A 57 18.69 -29.79 14.01
CA ARG A 57 18.47 -29.00 15.23
C ARG A 57 19.64 -28.07 15.60
N LYS A 58 20.02 -27.13 14.76
CA LYS A 58 21.15 -26.23 15.02
C LYS A 58 20.80 -24.72 14.86
N SER A 59 19.61 -24.31 15.28
CA SER A 59 19.33 -22.89 15.54
C SER A 59 18.12 -22.79 16.47
N THR A 60 18.37 -22.83 17.78
CA THR A 60 17.41 -22.39 18.80
C THR A 60 17.39 -20.85 18.78
N SER A 61 16.82 -20.25 17.75
CA SER A 61 16.49 -18.82 17.80
C SER A 61 15.44 -18.66 18.90
N SER A 62 15.80 -17.98 19.98
CA SER A 62 14.87 -17.65 21.06
C SER A 62 13.66 -16.92 20.47
N VAL A 63 12.45 -17.20 20.97
CA VAL A 63 11.23 -16.48 20.59
C VAL A 63 11.44 -14.96 20.73
N THR A 64 12.23 -14.54 21.71
CA THR A 64 12.61 -13.15 21.93
C THR A 64 13.40 -12.57 20.75
N SER A 65 14.34 -13.34 20.16
CA SER A 65 15.12 -12.86 19.01
C SER A 65 14.26 -12.69 17.74
N LEU A 66 13.27 -13.57 17.54
CA LEU A 66 12.30 -13.44 16.46
C LEU A 66 11.40 -12.21 16.67
N PHE A 67 10.97 -11.94 17.90
CA PHE A 67 10.18 -10.76 18.22
C PHE A 67 10.96 -9.47 17.98
N VAL A 68 12.24 -9.42 18.43
CA VAL A 68 13.14 -8.27 18.19
C VAL A 68 13.38 -8.01 16.72
N LEU A 69 13.35 -9.04 15.87
CA LEU A 69 13.47 -8.88 14.43
C LEU A 69 12.15 -8.44 13.78
N ALA A 70 11.00 -8.92 14.26
CA ALA A 70 9.70 -8.71 13.64
C ALA A 70 9.04 -7.38 14.02
N TRP A 71 9.28 -6.82 15.23
CA TRP A 71 8.56 -5.63 15.71
C TRP A 71 8.74 -4.38 14.83
N PRO A 72 9.93 -4.09 14.19
CA PRO A 72 10.04 -2.92 13.33
C PRO A 72 9.19 -3.04 12.06
N PHE A 73 9.05 -4.25 11.51
CA PHE A 73 8.15 -4.52 10.39
C PHE A 73 6.69 -4.32 10.77
N TRP A 74 6.32 -4.78 11.96
CA TRP A 74 4.95 -4.64 12.44
C TRP A 74 4.57 -3.18 12.63
N ILE A 75 5.42 -2.39 13.29
CA ILE A 75 5.18 -0.94 13.47
C ILE A 75 5.19 -0.21 12.13
N SER A 76 6.13 -0.53 11.24
CA SER A 76 6.18 0.07 9.90
C SER A 76 4.91 -0.22 9.10
N SER A 77 4.39 -1.44 9.17
CA SER A 77 3.14 -1.83 8.51
C SER A 77 1.93 -1.13 9.11
N MET A 78 1.86 -0.99 10.43
CA MET A 78 0.80 -0.24 11.11
C MET A 78 0.83 1.24 10.72
N ALA A 79 2.00 1.88 10.73
CA ALA A 79 2.17 3.26 10.30
C ALA A 79 1.71 3.44 8.85
N MET A 80 2.07 2.52 7.95
CA MET A 80 1.66 2.58 6.55
C MET A 80 0.15 2.44 6.37
N ILE A 81 -0.50 1.52 7.10
CA ILE A 81 -1.96 1.37 7.10
C ILE A 81 -2.63 2.65 7.60
N LEU A 82 -2.15 3.21 8.71
CA LEU A 82 -2.68 4.45 9.27
C LEU A 82 -2.57 5.60 8.28
N ILE A 83 -1.41 5.79 7.64
CA ILE A 83 -1.19 6.85 6.64
C ILE A 83 -2.16 6.68 5.47
N THR A 84 -2.29 5.47 4.93
CA THR A 84 -3.14 5.19 3.77
C THR A 84 -4.63 5.41 4.05
N HIS A 85 -5.09 5.14 5.26
CA HIS A 85 -6.51 5.32 5.63
C HIS A 85 -6.81 6.67 6.28
N ALA A 86 -5.79 7.36 6.79
CA ALA A 86 -5.94 8.65 7.46
C ALA A 86 -6.54 9.73 6.55
N GLU A 87 -6.26 9.66 5.24
CA GLU A 87 -6.84 10.56 4.25
C GLU A 87 -8.37 10.60 4.34
N ILE A 88 -9.00 9.43 4.33
CA ILE A 88 -10.46 9.29 4.41
C ILE A 88 -11.00 9.66 5.79
N TRP A 89 -10.26 9.36 6.87
CA TRP A 89 -10.68 9.71 8.23
C TRP A 89 -10.61 11.23 8.49
N ILE A 90 -9.53 11.88 8.04
CA ILE A 90 -9.37 13.34 8.17
C ILE A 90 -10.45 14.05 7.35
N LEU A 91 -10.64 13.64 6.10
CA LEU A 91 -11.70 14.20 5.25
C LEU A 91 -13.08 13.95 5.87
N GLY A 92 -13.36 12.73 6.35
CA GLY A 92 -14.65 12.39 6.94
C GLY A 92 -14.97 13.15 8.24
N TYR A 93 -13.96 13.64 8.93
CA TYR A 93 -14.14 14.50 10.11
C TYR A 93 -14.34 15.98 9.74
N LEU A 94 -13.64 16.47 8.71
CA LEU A 94 -13.57 17.91 8.38
C LEU A 94 -14.50 18.32 7.23
N ARG A 95 -14.97 17.38 6.42
CA ARG A 95 -15.68 17.66 5.17
C ARG A 95 -16.97 16.85 5.02
N PRO A 96 -17.93 17.32 4.20
CA PRO A 96 -19.18 16.61 3.99
C PRO A 96 -18.94 15.26 3.28
N PRO A 97 -19.82 14.26 3.48
CA PRO A 97 -19.67 12.90 2.94
C PRO A 97 -19.50 12.85 1.42
N GLU A 98 -20.07 13.83 0.73
CA GLU A 98 -20.02 13.96 -0.73
C GLU A 98 -18.57 14.20 -1.21
N GLU A 99 -17.85 15.10 -0.54
CA GLU A 99 -16.46 15.41 -0.85
C GLU A 99 -15.55 14.22 -0.53
N VAL A 100 -15.83 13.51 0.57
CA VAL A 100 -15.13 12.29 0.95
C VAL A 100 -15.30 11.19 -0.10
N ALA A 101 -16.53 11.00 -0.59
CA ALA A 101 -16.83 10.00 -1.62
C ALA A 101 -16.11 10.33 -2.94
N ALA A 102 -16.15 11.60 -3.36
CA ALA A 102 -15.46 12.07 -4.56
C ALA A 102 -13.94 11.87 -4.45
N PHE A 103 -13.34 12.28 -3.33
CA PHE A 103 -11.91 12.07 -3.06
C PHE A 103 -11.54 10.59 -3.10
N ALA A 104 -12.28 9.74 -2.38
CA ALA A 104 -12.01 8.31 -2.31
C ALA A 104 -12.00 7.65 -3.69
N LEU A 105 -12.89 8.09 -4.57
CA LEU A 105 -13.02 7.59 -5.93
C LEU A 105 -11.83 8.01 -6.80
N VAL A 106 -11.51 9.30 -6.86
CA VAL A 106 -10.40 9.78 -7.68
C VAL A 106 -9.04 9.30 -7.15
N ALA A 107 -8.92 9.08 -5.83
CA ALA A 107 -7.74 8.46 -5.24
C ALA A 107 -7.53 7.01 -5.74
N ARG A 108 -8.62 6.25 -5.93
CA ARG A 108 -8.54 4.90 -6.53
C ARG A 108 -8.10 4.92 -7.98
N LEU A 109 -8.56 5.90 -8.76
CA LEU A 109 -8.10 6.07 -10.14
C LEU A 109 -6.62 6.49 -10.18
N ALA A 110 -6.21 7.43 -9.35
CA ALA A 110 -4.81 7.86 -9.25
C ALA A 110 -3.88 6.69 -8.85
N LEU A 111 -4.33 5.78 -7.99
CA LEU A 111 -3.57 4.60 -7.57
C LEU A 111 -3.20 3.68 -8.74
N LEU A 112 -3.95 3.69 -9.86
CA LEU A 112 -3.63 2.89 -11.05
C LEU A 112 -2.24 3.20 -11.60
N VAL A 113 -1.73 4.42 -11.40
CA VAL A 113 -0.36 4.80 -11.79
C VAL A 113 0.68 3.95 -11.07
N SER A 114 0.43 3.52 -9.84
CA SER A 114 1.36 2.68 -9.07
C SER A 114 1.25 1.18 -9.37
N PHE A 115 0.24 0.75 -10.14
CA PHE A 115 -0.07 -0.66 -10.37
C PHE A 115 1.11 -1.46 -10.96
N PRO A 116 1.88 -0.95 -11.95
CA PRO A 116 3.06 -1.65 -12.46
C PRO A 116 4.10 -1.95 -11.38
N LEU A 117 4.33 -1.00 -10.45
CA LEU A 117 5.25 -1.20 -9.33
C LEU A 117 4.71 -2.21 -8.31
N ILE A 118 3.40 -2.20 -8.04
CA ILE A 118 2.76 -3.16 -7.12
C ILE A 118 2.98 -4.60 -7.62
N ILE A 119 2.82 -4.84 -8.94
CA ILE A 119 3.07 -6.16 -9.55
C ILE A 119 4.52 -6.58 -9.35
N VAL A 120 5.47 -5.71 -9.66
CA VAL A 120 6.90 -6.00 -9.51
C VAL A 120 7.26 -6.21 -8.04
N ASN A 121 6.74 -5.40 -7.14
CA ASN A 121 6.97 -5.51 -5.71
C ASN A 121 6.41 -6.81 -5.08
N SER A 122 5.51 -7.50 -5.74
CA SER A 122 5.04 -8.82 -5.28
C SER A 122 6.10 -9.93 -5.41
N VAL A 123 7.10 -9.74 -6.27
CA VAL A 123 8.14 -10.73 -6.58
C VAL A 123 9.53 -10.29 -6.08
N LEU A 124 9.77 -8.99 -5.94
CA LEU A 124 11.09 -8.45 -5.59
C LEU A 124 11.64 -8.85 -4.22
N PRO A 125 10.87 -8.86 -3.11
CA PRO A 125 11.42 -9.05 -1.76
C PRO A 125 12.26 -10.30 -1.58
N PRO A 126 11.82 -11.51 -2.00
CA PRO A 126 12.64 -12.72 -1.88
C PRO A 126 13.92 -12.64 -2.71
N VAL A 127 13.87 -12.02 -3.89
CA VAL A 127 15.04 -11.89 -4.79
C VAL A 127 16.06 -10.91 -4.19
N ILE A 128 15.61 -9.80 -3.62
CA ILE A 128 16.48 -8.86 -2.90
C ILE A 128 17.20 -9.57 -1.74
N SER A 129 16.45 -10.30 -0.91
CA SER A 129 17.01 -11.03 0.23
C SER A 129 18.03 -12.08 -0.21
N GLU A 130 17.77 -12.80 -1.30
CA GLU A 130 18.69 -13.80 -1.83
C GLU A 130 19.99 -13.16 -2.35
N LEU A 131 19.90 -12.10 -3.15
CA LEU A 131 21.06 -11.41 -3.71
C LEU A 131 21.89 -10.74 -2.60
N TYR A 132 21.23 -10.16 -1.61
CA TYR A 132 21.88 -9.58 -0.44
C TYR A 132 22.64 -10.63 0.37
N ALA A 133 22.02 -11.79 0.64
CA ALA A 133 22.66 -12.90 1.34
C ALA A 133 23.86 -13.52 0.59
N ARG A 134 23.89 -13.37 -0.75
CA ARG A 134 25.01 -13.81 -1.61
C ARG A 134 26.09 -12.74 -1.81
N ASP A 135 25.92 -11.55 -1.22
CA ASP A 135 26.79 -10.38 -1.39
C ASP A 135 26.90 -9.89 -2.87
N ASP A 136 25.88 -10.21 -3.69
CA ASP A 136 25.85 -9.81 -5.12
C ASP A 136 25.11 -8.48 -5.30
N ILE A 137 25.68 -7.44 -4.69
CA ILE A 137 25.12 -6.08 -4.67
C ILE A 137 24.99 -5.51 -6.09
N LYS A 138 25.97 -5.77 -6.96
CA LYS A 138 25.95 -5.25 -8.34
C LYS A 138 24.78 -5.83 -9.16
N LYS A 139 24.46 -7.09 -8.97
CA LYS A 139 23.33 -7.73 -9.65
C LYS A 139 22.00 -7.22 -9.07
N MET A 140 21.94 -7.05 -7.74
CA MET A 140 20.78 -6.47 -7.07
C MET A 140 20.49 -5.05 -7.59
N GLU A 141 21.49 -4.17 -7.66
CA GLU A 141 21.32 -2.81 -8.21
C GLU A 141 20.85 -2.82 -9.67
N ARG A 142 21.46 -3.65 -10.52
CA ARG A 142 21.07 -3.74 -11.93
C ARG A 142 19.62 -4.19 -12.08
N MET A 143 19.19 -5.16 -11.28
CA MET A 143 17.81 -5.63 -11.27
C MET A 143 16.85 -4.55 -10.79
N LEU A 144 17.18 -3.85 -9.70
CA LEU A 144 16.35 -2.77 -9.16
C LEU A 144 16.22 -1.60 -10.15
N ARG A 145 17.31 -1.17 -10.79
CA ARG A 145 17.29 -0.11 -11.81
C ARG A 145 16.49 -0.55 -13.06
N GLY A 146 16.67 -1.78 -13.50
CA GLY A 146 15.90 -2.33 -14.63
C GLY A 146 14.42 -2.40 -14.35
N SER A 147 14.03 -2.92 -13.18
CA SER A 147 12.62 -2.99 -12.78
C SER A 147 12.01 -1.60 -12.59
N ALA A 148 12.73 -0.65 -11.97
CA ALA A 148 12.28 0.73 -11.84
C ALA A 148 12.09 1.40 -13.21
N GLY A 149 12.97 1.19 -14.17
CA GLY A 149 12.85 1.74 -15.53
C GLY A 149 11.59 1.24 -16.25
N ILE A 150 11.35 -0.08 -16.24
CA ILE A 150 10.18 -0.69 -16.89
C ILE A 150 8.88 -0.23 -16.21
N THR A 151 8.83 -0.26 -14.89
CA THR A 151 7.63 0.18 -14.16
C THR A 151 7.38 1.66 -14.33
N SER A 152 8.42 2.50 -14.36
CA SER A 152 8.29 3.95 -14.60
C SER A 152 7.71 4.26 -15.97
N LEU A 153 8.16 3.55 -17.02
CA LEU A 153 7.63 3.74 -18.35
C LEU A 153 6.14 3.34 -18.43
N ALA A 154 5.79 2.18 -17.87
CA ALA A 154 4.40 1.74 -17.82
C ALA A 154 3.51 2.69 -17.01
N SER A 155 3.99 3.18 -15.86
CA SER A 155 3.26 4.14 -15.02
C SER A 155 3.12 5.51 -15.68
N LEU A 156 4.12 5.94 -16.47
CA LEU A 156 4.03 7.17 -17.24
C LEU A 156 2.91 7.08 -18.29
N VAL A 157 2.77 5.94 -18.97
CA VAL A 157 1.67 5.71 -19.91
C VAL A 157 0.32 5.81 -19.20
N VAL A 158 0.16 5.17 -18.03
CA VAL A 158 -1.08 5.26 -17.25
C VAL A 158 -1.35 6.70 -16.80
N PHE A 159 -0.32 7.42 -16.34
CA PHE A 159 -0.45 8.82 -15.94
C PHE A 159 -0.91 9.71 -17.11
N LEU A 160 -0.29 9.55 -18.29
CA LEU A 160 -0.67 10.29 -19.48
C LEU A 160 -2.10 9.94 -19.95
N LEU A 161 -2.53 8.70 -19.83
CA LEU A 161 -3.92 8.32 -20.09
C LEU A 161 -4.87 9.03 -19.12
N LEU A 162 -4.59 9.08 -17.83
CA LEU A 162 -5.40 9.81 -16.85
C LEU A 162 -5.43 11.32 -17.16
N LEU A 163 -4.29 11.88 -17.60
CA LEU A 163 -4.18 13.28 -17.97
C LEU A 163 -5.07 13.61 -19.19
N VAL A 164 -5.05 12.77 -20.23
CA VAL A 164 -5.83 12.96 -21.47
C VAL A 164 -7.32 12.72 -21.24
N LEU A 165 -7.67 11.69 -20.47
CA LEU A 165 -9.06 11.37 -20.17
C LEU A 165 -9.71 12.40 -19.25
N GLY A 166 -8.93 13.09 -18.41
CA GLY A 166 -9.39 14.18 -17.56
C GLY A 166 -10.62 13.83 -16.70
N ASP A 167 -11.57 14.73 -16.63
CA ASP A 167 -12.83 14.55 -15.93
C ASP A 167 -13.79 13.56 -16.62
N TRP A 168 -13.55 13.25 -17.89
CA TRP A 168 -14.40 12.30 -18.63
C TRP A 168 -14.39 10.91 -17.98
N LEU A 169 -13.25 10.45 -17.49
CA LEU A 169 -13.14 9.10 -16.91
C LEU A 169 -13.95 8.92 -15.61
N PRO A 170 -13.85 9.79 -14.59
CA PRO A 170 -14.71 9.73 -13.43
C PRO A 170 -16.20 9.85 -13.77
N GLN A 171 -16.57 10.75 -14.69
CA GLN A 171 -17.94 10.92 -15.14
C GLN A 171 -18.50 9.68 -15.84
N PHE A 172 -17.74 9.10 -16.75
CA PHE A 172 -18.14 7.89 -17.48
C PHE A 172 -18.33 6.67 -16.57
N LEU A 173 -17.43 6.50 -15.59
CA LEU A 173 -17.47 5.33 -14.71
C LEU A 173 -18.50 5.46 -13.57
N PHE A 174 -18.72 6.69 -13.06
CA PHE A 174 -19.44 6.89 -11.80
C PHE A 174 -20.55 7.95 -11.86
N GLY A 175 -20.71 8.60 -13.01
CA GLY A 175 -21.74 9.61 -13.27
C GLY A 175 -21.28 11.06 -13.06
N GLU A 176 -22.12 12.00 -13.52
CA GLU A 176 -21.81 13.45 -13.53
C GLU A 176 -21.51 14.04 -12.15
N TYR A 177 -22.02 13.44 -11.09
CA TYR A 177 -21.78 13.88 -9.71
C TYR A 177 -20.29 13.93 -9.32
N PHE A 178 -19.46 13.11 -9.95
CA PHE A 178 -18.03 13.02 -9.67
C PHE A 178 -17.15 13.88 -10.56
N ALA A 179 -17.75 14.73 -11.39
CA ALA A 179 -17.06 15.73 -12.21
C ALA A 179 -16.36 16.80 -11.35
N GLY A 180 -15.32 17.44 -11.91
CA GLY A 180 -14.63 18.58 -11.26
C GLY A 180 -13.56 18.19 -10.26
N ASN A 181 -13.27 16.89 -10.06
CA ASN A 181 -12.24 16.41 -9.13
C ASN A 181 -10.93 16.04 -9.83
N TRP A 182 -10.74 16.45 -11.07
CA TRP A 182 -9.56 16.17 -11.89
C TRP A 182 -8.26 16.64 -11.22
N ASN A 183 -8.27 17.86 -10.64
CA ASN A 183 -7.10 18.41 -9.95
C ASN A 183 -6.62 17.51 -8.81
N ILE A 184 -7.55 16.97 -7.99
CA ILE A 184 -7.26 16.05 -6.90
C ILE A 184 -6.64 14.77 -7.46
N MET A 185 -7.25 14.20 -8.50
CA MET A 185 -6.76 13.00 -9.16
C MET A 185 -5.33 13.17 -9.68
N MET A 186 -5.04 14.30 -10.36
CA MET A 186 -3.74 14.55 -10.96
C MET A 186 -2.65 14.81 -9.93
N VAL A 187 -2.95 15.51 -8.83
CA VAL A 187 -2.00 15.70 -7.72
C VAL A 187 -1.62 14.35 -7.10
N LEU A 188 -2.59 13.49 -6.81
CA LEU A 188 -2.35 12.15 -6.29
C LEU A 188 -1.59 11.28 -7.29
N ALA A 189 -1.99 11.30 -8.57
CA ALA A 189 -1.34 10.54 -9.63
C ALA A 189 0.13 10.95 -9.83
N ALA A 190 0.46 12.25 -9.72
CA ALA A 190 1.83 12.74 -9.75
C ALA A 190 2.67 12.22 -8.56
N GLY A 191 2.10 12.20 -7.35
CA GLY A 191 2.73 11.60 -6.18
C GLY A 191 3.04 10.11 -6.38
N TRP A 192 2.07 9.35 -6.92
CA TRP A 192 2.27 7.94 -7.25
C TRP A 192 3.28 7.71 -8.37
N LEU A 193 3.32 8.57 -9.38
CA LEU A 193 4.33 8.50 -10.46
C LEU A 193 5.73 8.69 -9.89
N PHE A 194 5.92 9.67 -9.00
CA PHE A 194 7.20 9.86 -8.31
C PHE A 194 7.58 8.64 -7.46
N HIS A 195 6.62 8.05 -6.75
CA HIS A 195 6.84 6.80 -5.99
C HIS A 195 7.37 5.68 -6.87
N VAL A 196 6.79 5.50 -8.07
CA VAL A 196 7.27 4.49 -9.03
C VAL A 196 8.67 4.81 -9.53
N TRP A 197 9.00 6.07 -9.81
CA TRP A 197 10.35 6.49 -10.22
C TRP A 197 11.40 6.23 -9.14
N ALA A 198 11.04 6.44 -7.89
CA ALA A 198 11.90 6.10 -6.76
C ALA A 198 12.12 4.59 -6.61
N GLY A 199 11.22 3.78 -7.15
CA GLY A 199 11.30 2.32 -7.14
C GLY A 199 11.07 1.69 -5.78
N SER A 200 11.63 0.51 -5.56
CA SER A 200 11.35 -0.35 -4.40
C SER A 200 12.24 -0.06 -3.18
N GLY A 201 12.61 1.20 -2.93
CA GLY A 201 13.52 1.61 -1.85
C GLY A 201 13.10 1.11 -0.46
N GLY A 202 11.81 1.12 -0.15
CA GLY A 202 11.27 0.59 1.10
C GLY A 202 11.54 -0.91 1.28
N PHE A 203 11.43 -1.71 0.21
CA PHE A 203 11.75 -3.14 0.26
C PHE A 203 13.26 -3.37 0.39
N VAL A 204 14.10 -2.56 -0.26
CA VAL A 204 15.55 -2.63 -0.08
C VAL A 204 15.91 -2.43 1.39
N LEU A 205 15.45 -1.35 2.03
CA LEU A 205 15.70 -1.09 3.45
C LEU A 205 15.17 -2.23 4.34
N SER A 206 14.01 -2.78 4.00
CA SER A 206 13.39 -3.86 4.78
C SER A 206 14.14 -5.19 4.68
N MET A 207 14.79 -5.47 3.55
CA MET A 207 15.46 -6.75 3.27
C MET A 207 16.99 -6.70 3.43
N THR A 208 17.57 -5.54 3.80
CA THR A 208 19.03 -5.33 3.93
C THR A 208 19.43 -4.84 5.32
N ASP A 209 18.87 -5.41 6.38
CA ASP A 209 19.16 -5.10 7.80
C ASP A 209 18.92 -3.65 8.24
N ASN A 210 18.20 -2.86 7.44
CA ASN A 210 17.87 -1.45 7.69
C ASN A 210 16.40 -1.20 8.05
N GLN A 211 15.71 -2.21 8.56
CA GLN A 211 14.27 -2.16 8.89
C GLN A 211 13.93 -1.03 9.87
N LYS A 212 14.82 -0.79 10.87
CA LYS A 212 14.62 0.28 11.86
C LYS A 212 14.64 1.66 11.24
N SER A 213 15.52 1.89 10.26
CA SER A 213 15.58 3.16 9.52
C SER A 213 14.33 3.37 8.67
N GLY A 214 13.88 2.34 7.96
CA GLY A 214 12.63 2.37 7.20
C GLY A 214 11.41 2.62 8.10
N MET A 215 11.36 1.97 9.26
CA MET A 215 10.31 2.20 10.27
C MET A 215 10.32 3.66 10.75
N LEU A 216 11.47 4.20 11.10
CA LEU A 216 11.59 5.57 11.61
C LEU A 216 11.12 6.59 10.56
N ILE A 217 11.54 6.43 9.30
CA ILE A 217 11.09 7.27 8.19
C ILE A 217 9.55 7.22 8.07
N ASN A 218 8.96 6.02 8.05
CA ASN A 218 7.52 5.88 7.92
C ASN A 218 6.75 6.49 9.10
N VAL A 219 7.21 6.29 10.33
CA VAL A 219 6.53 6.84 11.53
C VAL A 219 6.63 8.37 11.58
N VAL A 220 7.84 8.91 11.41
CA VAL A 220 8.04 10.37 11.47
C VAL A 220 7.32 11.08 10.34
N MET A 221 7.49 10.60 9.11
CA MET A 221 6.84 11.19 7.95
C MET A 221 5.33 10.99 7.99
N GLY A 222 4.86 9.84 8.50
CA GLY A 222 3.44 9.61 8.73
C GLY A 222 2.83 10.64 9.66
N GLY A 223 3.49 10.96 10.78
CA GLY A 223 3.07 12.02 11.69
C GLY A 223 3.02 13.40 11.01
N ILE A 224 4.02 13.73 10.21
CA ILE A 224 4.07 14.99 9.45
C ILE A 224 2.93 15.06 8.42
N ILE A 225 2.69 13.97 7.68
CA ILE A 225 1.60 13.90 6.69
C ILE A 225 0.24 14.08 7.38
N LEU A 226 0.02 13.46 8.54
CA LEU A 226 -1.22 13.61 9.29
C LEU A 226 -1.45 15.05 9.71
N LEU A 227 -0.45 15.70 10.29
CA LEU A 227 -0.56 17.11 10.75
C LEU A 227 -0.76 18.07 9.56
N ALA A 228 0.04 17.91 8.49
CA ALA A 228 -0.11 18.69 7.29
C ALA A 228 -1.47 18.43 6.61
N GLY A 229 -1.92 17.16 6.59
CA GLY A 229 -3.21 16.74 6.06
C GLY A 229 -4.36 17.43 6.77
N ILE A 230 -4.40 17.46 8.11
CA ILE A 230 -5.42 18.15 8.88
C ILE A 230 -5.42 19.64 8.54
N TRP A 231 -4.26 20.29 8.56
CA TRP A 231 -4.15 21.74 8.32
C TRP A 231 -4.51 22.14 6.89
N LEU A 232 -4.06 21.38 5.88
CA LEU A 232 -4.36 21.66 4.49
C LEU A 232 -5.80 21.28 4.11
N THR A 233 -6.35 20.21 4.68
CA THR A 233 -7.75 19.82 4.44
C THR A 233 -8.72 20.85 5.01
N ASP A 234 -8.44 21.42 6.16
CA ASP A 234 -9.26 22.47 6.73
C ASP A 234 -9.38 23.69 5.81
N ARG A 235 -8.31 24.05 5.10
CA ARG A 235 -8.26 25.22 4.21
C ARG A 235 -8.68 24.95 2.78
N TYR A 236 -8.29 23.80 2.23
CA TYR A 236 -8.39 23.50 0.80
C TYR A 236 -9.20 22.24 0.49
N GLY A 237 -9.86 21.64 1.48
CA GLY A 237 -10.66 20.44 1.29
C GLY A 237 -9.88 19.26 0.78
N GLY A 238 -10.50 18.47 -0.10
CA GLY A 238 -9.89 17.29 -0.70
C GLY A 238 -8.59 17.58 -1.47
N LEU A 239 -8.47 18.75 -2.08
CA LEU A 239 -7.22 19.16 -2.73
C LEU A 239 -6.08 19.33 -1.73
N GLY A 240 -6.37 19.91 -0.56
CA GLY A 240 -5.39 20.04 0.53
C GLY A 240 -4.87 18.69 1.01
N MET A 241 -5.77 17.70 1.17
CA MET A 241 -5.39 16.34 1.52
C MET A 241 -4.54 15.68 0.44
N ALA A 242 -4.91 15.85 -0.83
CA ALA A 242 -4.14 15.31 -1.95
C ALA A 242 -2.70 15.86 -2.00
N ILE A 243 -2.54 17.17 -1.76
CA ILE A 243 -1.22 17.81 -1.69
C ILE A 243 -0.40 17.24 -0.52
N ALA A 244 -0.98 17.14 0.68
CA ALA A 244 -0.30 16.59 1.86
C ALA A 244 0.19 15.16 1.60
N SER A 245 -0.68 14.30 1.06
CA SER A 245 -0.38 12.91 0.76
C SER A 245 0.69 12.77 -0.31
N SER A 246 0.57 13.50 -1.41
CA SER A 246 1.52 13.43 -2.53
C SER A 246 2.90 13.92 -2.13
N LEU A 247 3.00 15.05 -1.43
CA LEU A 247 4.27 15.55 -0.89
C LEU A 247 4.86 14.58 0.13
N GLY A 248 4.03 13.99 0.97
CA GLY A 248 4.45 12.98 1.93
C GLY A 248 5.05 11.74 1.26
N ILE A 249 4.39 11.21 0.21
CA ILE A 249 4.91 10.10 -0.60
C ILE A 249 6.26 10.47 -1.21
N VAL A 250 6.40 11.65 -1.79
CA VAL A 250 7.65 12.13 -2.39
C VAL A 250 8.76 12.20 -1.35
N LEU A 251 8.51 12.83 -0.20
CA LEU A 251 9.51 12.99 0.86
C LEU A 251 9.94 11.64 1.47
N ILE A 252 9.00 10.73 1.72
CA ILE A 252 9.32 9.36 2.18
C ILE A 252 10.28 8.68 1.21
N ASN A 253 10.00 8.73 -0.08
CA ASN A 253 10.83 8.09 -1.10
C ASN A 253 12.21 8.74 -1.21
N ILE A 254 12.31 10.07 -1.15
CA ILE A 254 13.59 10.77 -1.14
C ILE A 254 14.43 10.35 0.07
N LEU A 255 13.84 10.33 1.27
CA LEU A 255 14.56 9.93 2.49
C LEU A 255 15.03 8.48 2.42
N MET A 256 14.21 7.56 1.89
CA MET A 256 14.60 6.17 1.69
C MET A 256 15.77 6.04 0.71
N LEU A 257 15.75 6.77 -0.41
CA LEU A 257 16.83 6.76 -1.39
C LEU A 257 18.13 7.34 -0.83
N LEU A 258 18.06 8.44 -0.08
CA LEU A 258 19.23 9.03 0.59
C LEU A 258 19.84 8.04 1.59
N MET A 259 19.01 7.33 2.35
CA MET A 259 19.46 6.33 3.33
C MET A 259 20.18 5.15 2.66
N ILE A 260 19.69 4.71 1.48
CA ILE A 260 20.34 3.64 0.71
C ILE A 260 21.68 4.10 0.13
N LYS A 261 21.78 5.36 -0.32
CA LYS A 261 23.01 5.90 -0.94
C LYS A 261 24.15 6.12 0.06
N HIS A 262 23.83 6.41 1.31
CA HIS A 262 24.84 6.70 2.36
C HIS A 262 25.46 5.44 2.98
N LYS A 263 25.10 4.26 2.51
CA LYS A 263 25.66 2.97 2.89
C LYS A 263 26.30 2.25 1.72
#